data_b07e0b23d0b0805bc091661e260ac03e
#
_entry.id   b07e0b23d0b0805bc091661e260ac03e
#
_cell.length_a   1.000
_cell.length_b   1.000
_cell.length_c   1.000
_cell.angle_alpha   90.00
_cell.angle_beta   90.00
_cell.angle_gamma   90.00
#
_symmetry.space_group_name_H-M   'P 1'
#
loop_
_entity.id
_entity.type
_entity.pdbx_description
1 polymer ?
#
loop_
_entity_poly.entity_id
_entity_poly.type
_entity_poly.pdbx_seq_one_letter_code
_entity_poly.pdbx_strand_id
1 'polypeptide(L)'
;MPSNIVNKIQGGQKLHIKVQETVYHPGHYRVALAVNSRAELPKDPMVTTRDGARGPQSVSAVIQNPPVIPILADGLFAHTAKSADPFETDIDIPNINCPKCVIQIIQFMAAHGRNAQGDFSYHHCADVSITADAAKPIDKRWPAPAATAAK
;
A
#
# COMPACT_ATOMS: atom_id res chain seq x y z
N MET A 1 17.03 10.32 -0.61
CA MET A 1 17.10 10.85 0.77
C MET A 1 15.71 10.76 1.39
N PRO A 2 15.57 10.39 2.67
CA PRO A 2 14.28 10.48 3.35
C PRO A 2 13.81 11.95 3.35
N SER A 3 12.56 12.18 3.01
CA SER A 3 12.01 13.55 2.96
C SER A 3 11.81 14.17 4.35
N ASN A 4 11.84 13.34 5.41
CA ASN A 4 11.47 13.70 6.78
C ASN A 4 10.07 14.33 6.93
N ILE A 5 9.22 14.12 5.92
CA ILE A 5 7.84 14.59 5.93
C ILE A 5 6.97 13.49 6.55
N VAL A 6 6.24 13.85 7.60
CA VAL A 6 5.23 13.00 8.23
C VAL A 6 3.85 13.59 7.95
N ASN A 7 3.02 12.84 7.24
CA ASN A 7 1.66 13.25 6.95
C ASN A 7 0.75 12.93 8.14
N LYS A 8 -0.04 13.90 8.59
CA LYS A 8 -0.99 13.71 9.69
C LYS A 8 -2.32 13.21 9.14
N ILE A 9 -2.82 12.11 9.69
CA ILE A 9 -4.07 11.47 9.27
C ILE A 9 -4.98 11.27 10.48
N GLN A 10 -6.28 11.50 10.27
CA GLN A 10 -7.31 11.20 11.28
C GLN A 10 -7.72 9.74 11.19
N GLY A 11 -7.63 9.01 12.30
CA GLY A 11 -8.13 7.65 12.40
C GLY A 11 -9.66 7.58 12.29
N GLY A 12 -10.16 6.44 11.82
CA GLY A 12 -11.61 6.21 11.66
C GLY A 12 -12.27 7.05 10.57
N GLN A 13 -11.49 7.66 9.68
CA GLN A 13 -11.95 8.43 8.53
C GLN A 13 -11.42 7.85 7.23
N LYS A 14 -11.85 8.40 6.12
CA LYS A 14 -11.34 8.04 4.78
C LYS A 14 -10.11 8.87 4.45
N LEU A 15 -9.14 8.21 3.83
CA LEU A 15 -7.98 8.84 3.21
C LEU A 15 -8.18 8.84 1.69
N HIS A 16 -8.13 10.02 1.09
CA HIS A 16 -8.15 10.16 -0.37
C HIS A 16 -6.79 9.78 -0.96
N ILE A 17 -6.80 8.82 -1.87
CA ILE A 17 -5.60 8.39 -2.61
C ILE A 17 -5.73 8.82 -4.05
N LYS A 18 -4.67 9.45 -4.54
CA LYS A 18 -4.52 9.86 -5.94
C LYS A 18 -3.19 9.35 -6.48
N VAL A 19 -3.25 8.61 -7.57
CA VAL A 19 -2.09 8.02 -8.24
C VAL A 19 -2.07 8.45 -9.70
N GLN A 20 -0.94 9.00 -10.14
CA GLN A 20 -0.68 9.31 -11.53
C GLN A 20 0.38 8.37 -12.07
N GLU A 21 0.03 7.58 -13.07
CA GLU A 21 1.04 6.81 -13.81
C GLU A 21 1.80 7.72 -14.78
N THR A 22 3.10 7.77 -14.64
CA THR A 22 3.98 8.45 -15.61
C THR A 22 4.37 7.53 -16.75
N VAL A 23 4.48 6.24 -16.47
CA VAL A 23 4.69 5.17 -17.45
C VAL A 23 3.58 4.14 -17.27
N TYR A 24 2.85 3.86 -18.33
CA TYR A 24 1.76 2.91 -18.32
C TYR A 24 2.24 1.48 -18.07
N HIS A 25 1.59 0.82 -17.11
CA HIS A 25 1.68 -0.62 -16.91
C HIS A 25 0.29 -1.18 -16.61
N PRO A 26 -0.20 -2.19 -17.31
CA PRO A 26 -1.43 -2.86 -16.91
C PRO A 26 -1.24 -3.51 -15.55
N GLY A 27 -2.25 -3.51 -14.72
CA GLY A 27 -2.17 -4.11 -13.38
C GLY A 27 -3.16 -3.52 -12.40
N HIS A 28 -2.76 -3.47 -11.15
CA HIS A 28 -3.58 -2.93 -10.05
C HIS A 28 -2.70 -2.47 -8.88
N TYR A 29 -3.34 -1.85 -7.89
CA TYR A 29 -2.65 -1.28 -6.72
C TYR A 29 -3.13 -1.93 -5.43
N ARG A 30 -2.25 -1.96 -4.44
CA ARG A 30 -2.53 -2.39 -3.06
C ARG A 30 -2.01 -1.35 -2.09
N VAL A 31 -2.77 -1.12 -1.00
CA VAL A 31 -2.37 -0.23 0.09
C VAL A 31 -2.25 -1.02 1.38
N ALA A 32 -1.15 -0.85 2.09
CA ALA A 32 -0.89 -1.48 3.38
C ALA A 32 -0.41 -0.46 4.41
N LEU A 33 -0.59 -0.79 5.69
CA LEU A 33 -0.22 0.06 6.82
C LEU A 33 0.65 -0.73 7.80
N ALA A 34 1.86 -0.25 8.05
CA ALA A 34 2.71 -0.74 9.13
C ALA A 34 2.65 0.20 10.33
N VAL A 35 2.42 -0.33 11.54
CA VAL A 35 2.19 0.46 12.76
C VAL A 35 3.49 0.74 13.49
N ASN A 36 4.38 -0.23 13.63
CA ASN A 36 5.61 -0.10 14.42
C ASN A 36 6.86 -0.02 13.56
N SER A 37 6.90 -0.79 12.48
CA SER A 37 8.10 -0.96 11.66
C SER A 37 7.74 -1.30 10.22
N ARG A 38 8.54 -0.86 9.28
CA ARG A 38 8.43 -1.27 7.87
C ARG A 38 8.51 -2.79 7.67
N ALA A 39 9.10 -3.51 8.62
CA ALA A 39 9.13 -4.98 8.60
C ALA A 39 7.75 -5.63 8.75
N GLU A 40 6.74 -4.88 9.21
CA GLU A 40 5.34 -5.33 9.26
C GLU A 40 4.62 -5.23 7.92
N LEU A 41 5.20 -4.54 6.94
CA LEU A 41 4.61 -4.47 5.61
C LEU A 41 4.53 -5.86 4.99
N PRO A 42 3.43 -6.19 4.32
CA PRO A 42 3.27 -7.50 3.73
C PRO A 42 4.25 -7.68 2.57
N LYS A 43 4.67 -8.93 2.36
CA LYS A 43 5.39 -9.30 1.15
C LYS A 43 4.56 -8.98 -0.09
N ASP A 44 5.22 -8.85 -1.21
CA ASP A 44 4.54 -8.72 -2.49
C ASP A 44 3.60 -9.88 -2.73
N PRO A 45 2.48 -9.64 -3.43
CA PRO A 45 1.53 -10.71 -3.73
C PRO A 45 2.20 -11.79 -4.59
N MET A 46 1.73 -13.01 -4.43
CA MET A 46 2.15 -14.09 -5.31
C MET A 46 1.75 -13.78 -6.75
N VAL A 47 2.71 -13.92 -7.65
CA VAL A 47 2.56 -13.60 -9.07
C VAL A 47 2.63 -14.88 -9.89
N THR A 48 1.68 -15.07 -10.80
CA THR A 48 1.81 -16.07 -11.86
C THR A 48 2.65 -15.48 -12.99
N THR A 49 3.51 -16.30 -13.56
CA THR A 49 4.40 -15.89 -14.63
C THR A 49 4.28 -16.80 -15.85
N ARG A 50 4.69 -16.30 -16.98
CA ARG A 50 4.93 -17.05 -18.22
C ARG A 50 6.37 -16.83 -18.69
N ASP A 51 6.87 -17.73 -19.48
CA ASP A 51 8.18 -17.55 -20.11
C ASP A 51 8.13 -16.40 -21.12
N GLY A 52 9.13 -15.56 -21.07
CA GLY A 52 9.34 -14.46 -22.02
C GLY A 52 10.76 -14.53 -22.60
N ALA A 53 10.99 -13.84 -23.69
CA ALA A 53 12.29 -13.84 -24.41
C ALA A 53 13.47 -13.34 -23.54
N ARG A 54 13.17 -12.57 -22.47
CA ARG A 54 14.17 -12.00 -21.56
C ARG A 54 13.96 -12.47 -20.11
N GLY A 55 13.39 -13.66 -19.92
CA GLY A 55 13.06 -14.22 -18.62
C GLY A 55 11.57 -14.17 -18.30
N PRO A 56 11.18 -14.56 -17.06
CA PRO A 56 9.79 -14.65 -16.69
C PRO A 56 9.08 -13.28 -16.76
N GLN A 57 7.87 -13.30 -17.31
CA GLN A 57 6.96 -12.17 -17.35
C GLN A 57 5.76 -12.42 -16.45
N SER A 58 5.33 -11.41 -15.71
CA SER A 58 4.13 -11.46 -14.89
C SER A 58 2.87 -11.58 -15.74
N VAL A 59 1.91 -12.35 -15.23
CA VAL A 59 0.57 -12.49 -15.84
C VAL A 59 -0.47 -11.87 -14.92
N SER A 60 -0.52 -12.34 -13.68
CA SER A 60 -1.47 -11.85 -12.66
C SER A 60 -0.84 -11.94 -11.28
N ALA A 61 -1.38 -11.19 -10.35
CA ALA A 61 -1.05 -11.26 -8.94
C ALA A 61 -2.31 -11.58 -8.12
N VAL A 62 -2.12 -12.26 -7.01
CA VAL A 62 -3.20 -12.54 -6.07
C VAL A 62 -3.73 -11.24 -5.50
N ILE A 63 -5.05 -11.07 -5.53
CA ILE A 63 -5.77 -9.96 -4.89
C ILE A 63 -6.51 -10.53 -3.67
N GLN A 64 -6.36 -9.88 -2.52
CA GLN A 64 -7.10 -10.23 -1.31
C GLN A 64 -8.44 -9.48 -1.28
N ASN A 65 -9.54 -10.22 -1.25
CA ASN A 65 -10.88 -9.66 -1.10
C ASN A 65 -11.73 -10.56 -0.20
N PRO A 66 -12.07 -10.12 1.03
CA PRO A 66 -11.67 -8.87 1.66
C PRO A 66 -10.16 -8.84 2.03
N PRO A 67 -9.56 -7.65 2.10
CA PRO A 67 -8.16 -7.52 2.51
C PRO A 67 -7.98 -7.92 3.98
N VAL A 68 -6.82 -8.52 4.28
CA VAL A 68 -6.43 -8.94 5.63
C VAL A 68 -5.36 -8.00 6.15
N ILE A 69 -5.47 -7.56 7.41
CA ILE A 69 -4.46 -6.73 8.08
C ILE A 69 -3.07 -7.36 7.88
N PRO A 70 -2.04 -6.61 7.45
CA PRO A 70 -1.94 -5.14 7.43
C PRO A 70 -2.36 -4.47 6.11
N ILE A 71 -3.06 -5.16 5.22
CA ILE A 71 -3.55 -4.60 3.96
C ILE A 71 -4.84 -3.83 4.22
N LEU A 72 -4.87 -2.56 3.81
CA LEU A 72 -6.05 -1.69 3.91
C LEU A 72 -6.99 -1.86 2.73
N ALA A 73 -6.43 -1.98 1.53
CA ALA A 73 -7.19 -2.15 0.29
C ALA A 73 -6.33 -2.87 -0.74
N ASP A 74 -6.94 -3.69 -1.57
CA ASP A 74 -6.26 -4.45 -2.62
C ASP A 74 -7.09 -4.47 -3.90
N GLY A 75 -6.43 -4.74 -5.03
CA GLY A 75 -7.09 -4.75 -6.33
C GLY A 75 -7.61 -3.39 -6.78
N LEU A 76 -7.08 -2.29 -6.23
CA LEU A 76 -7.48 -0.95 -6.61
C LEU A 76 -7.03 -0.64 -8.04
N PHE A 77 -7.84 0.17 -8.74
CA PHE A 77 -7.47 0.72 -10.04
C PHE A 77 -7.03 -0.33 -11.06
N ALA A 78 -7.67 -1.50 -11.05
CA ALA A 78 -7.38 -2.55 -12.02
C ALA A 78 -7.64 -2.02 -13.44
N HIS A 79 -6.63 -2.08 -14.31
CA HIS A 79 -6.71 -1.54 -15.66
C HIS A 79 -5.81 -2.30 -16.62
N THR A 80 -6.20 -2.28 -17.90
CA THR A 80 -5.49 -2.90 -19.01
C THR A 80 -5.23 -1.93 -20.16
N ALA A 81 -5.56 -0.66 -19.96
CA ALA A 81 -5.33 0.43 -20.91
C ALA A 81 -4.80 1.67 -20.16
N LYS A 82 -4.03 2.49 -20.88
CA LYS A 82 -3.53 3.76 -20.34
C LYS A 82 -4.69 4.68 -19.99
N SER A 83 -4.65 5.28 -18.79
CA SER A 83 -5.56 6.35 -18.41
C SER A 83 -4.92 7.72 -18.68
N ALA A 84 -5.71 8.66 -19.18
CA ALA A 84 -5.31 10.06 -19.27
C ALA A 84 -5.44 10.78 -17.92
N ASP A 85 -6.38 10.32 -17.09
CA ASP A 85 -6.66 10.89 -15.79
C ASP A 85 -5.99 10.11 -14.67
N PRO A 86 -5.65 10.76 -13.54
CA PRO A 86 -5.19 10.07 -12.35
C PRO A 86 -6.23 9.07 -11.84
N PHE A 87 -5.77 7.99 -11.23
CA PHE A 87 -6.62 7.08 -10.47
C PHE A 87 -6.85 7.67 -9.08
N GLU A 88 -8.10 7.72 -8.64
CA GLU A 88 -8.47 8.27 -7.34
C GLU A 88 -9.50 7.40 -6.63
N THR A 89 -9.36 7.25 -5.32
CA THR A 89 -10.34 6.60 -4.45
C THR A 89 -10.13 7.01 -3.00
N ASP A 90 -11.13 6.76 -2.18
CA ASP A 90 -11.03 6.88 -0.74
C ASP A 90 -10.87 5.49 -0.11
N ILE A 91 -9.96 5.36 0.83
CA ILE A 91 -9.77 4.14 1.62
C ILE A 91 -10.05 4.40 3.09
N ASP A 92 -10.56 3.38 3.79
CA ASP A 92 -10.82 3.47 5.22
C ASP A 92 -9.52 3.38 6.02
N ILE A 93 -9.30 4.33 6.92
CA ILE A 93 -8.19 4.32 7.87
C ILE A 93 -8.72 3.77 9.21
N PRO A 94 -8.05 2.79 9.82
CA PRO A 94 -8.45 2.27 11.11
C PRO A 94 -8.44 3.35 12.19
N ASN A 95 -9.34 3.26 13.16
CA ASN A 95 -9.34 4.17 14.29
C ASN A 95 -8.31 3.74 15.32
N ILE A 96 -7.07 4.18 15.12
CA ILE A 96 -5.92 3.87 15.97
C ILE A 96 -5.09 5.11 16.25
N ASN A 97 -4.29 5.07 17.31
CA ASN A 97 -3.21 6.02 17.53
C ASN A 97 -1.90 5.39 17.04
N CYS A 98 -1.22 6.07 16.14
CA CYS A 98 0.06 5.62 15.64
C CYS A 98 0.93 6.82 15.29
N PRO A 99 1.91 7.20 16.14
CA PRO A 99 2.73 8.39 15.91
C PRO A 99 3.75 8.24 14.78
N LYS A 100 4.12 6.99 14.43
CA LYS A 100 5.12 6.68 13.40
C LYS A 100 4.70 5.45 12.62
N CYS A 101 3.71 5.60 11.77
CA CYS A 101 3.29 4.56 10.86
C CYS A 101 3.88 4.78 9.47
N VAL A 102 3.76 3.75 8.65
CA VAL A 102 4.12 3.79 7.24
C VAL A 102 2.95 3.29 6.40
N ILE A 103 2.49 4.10 5.47
CA ILE A 103 1.60 3.63 4.40
C ILE A 103 2.47 3.25 3.20
N GLN A 104 2.23 2.05 2.67
CA GLN A 104 2.83 1.58 1.43
C GLN A 104 1.75 1.44 0.37
N ILE A 105 2.02 1.98 -0.83
CA ILE A 105 1.26 1.72 -2.03
C ILE A 105 2.16 0.95 -2.98
N ILE A 106 1.71 -0.22 -3.43
CA ILE A 106 2.40 -0.97 -4.46
C ILE A 106 1.58 -0.97 -5.74
N GLN A 107 2.27 -0.91 -6.87
CA GLN A 107 1.71 -1.11 -8.20
C GLN A 107 2.20 -2.46 -8.73
N PHE A 108 1.31 -3.44 -8.82
CA PHE A 108 1.59 -4.66 -9.56
C PHE A 108 1.53 -4.37 -11.07
N MET A 109 2.55 -4.83 -11.79
CA MET A 109 2.65 -4.68 -13.24
C MET A 109 2.44 -6.03 -13.92
N ALA A 110 1.40 -6.15 -14.73
CA ALA A 110 1.17 -7.31 -15.58
C ALA A 110 1.93 -7.18 -16.92
N ALA A 111 2.16 -8.30 -17.57
CA ALA A 111 2.92 -8.38 -18.82
C ALA A 111 4.31 -7.71 -18.75
N HIS A 112 4.94 -7.75 -17.60
CA HIS A 112 6.20 -7.08 -17.30
C HIS A 112 7.26 -8.06 -16.82
N GLY A 113 8.53 -7.82 -17.18
CA GLY A 113 9.66 -8.52 -16.58
C GLY A 113 9.91 -8.09 -15.14
N ARG A 114 10.87 -8.73 -14.47
CA ARG A 114 11.29 -8.27 -13.14
C ARG A 114 11.90 -6.87 -13.24
N ASN A 115 11.60 -6.02 -12.27
CA ASN A 115 12.23 -4.71 -12.13
C ASN A 115 13.69 -4.86 -11.62
N ALA A 116 14.38 -3.75 -11.41
CA ALA A 116 15.76 -3.75 -10.94
C ALA A 116 15.94 -4.38 -9.55
N GLN A 117 14.89 -4.42 -8.74
CA GLN A 117 14.88 -5.05 -7.42
C GLN A 117 14.54 -6.56 -7.47
N GLY A 118 14.20 -7.07 -8.66
CA GLY A 118 13.84 -8.46 -8.86
C GLY A 118 12.35 -8.77 -8.68
N ASP A 119 11.51 -7.75 -8.58
CA ASP A 119 10.08 -7.83 -8.29
C ASP A 119 9.23 -7.51 -9.53
N PHE A 120 7.93 -7.77 -9.43
CA PHE A 120 6.92 -7.39 -10.44
C PHE A 120 6.03 -6.23 -9.96
N SER A 121 6.45 -5.55 -8.91
CA SER A 121 5.74 -4.40 -8.34
C SER A 121 6.67 -3.24 -8.05
N TYR A 122 6.16 -2.03 -8.22
CA TYR A 122 6.80 -0.83 -7.68
C TYR A 122 6.25 -0.51 -6.30
N HIS A 123 7.12 -0.02 -5.41
CA HIS A 123 6.82 0.28 -4.02
C HIS A 123 6.98 1.77 -3.74
N HIS A 124 5.94 2.37 -3.13
CA HIS A 124 5.96 3.75 -2.64
C HIS A 124 5.56 3.74 -1.17
N CYS A 125 6.32 4.44 -0.34
CA CYS A 125 6.04 4.55 1.08
C CYS A 125 5.97 6.01 1.50
N ALA A 126 5.06 6.29 2.43
CA ALA A 126 4.95 7.58 3.10
C ALA A 126 4.90 7.36 4.62
N ASP A 127 5.68 8.15 5.34
CA ASP A 127 5.60 8.20 6.80
C ASP A 127 4.35 9.00 7.19
N VAL A 128 3.56 8.44 8.11
CA VAL A 128 2.31 9.04 8.57
C VAL A 128 2.20 8.97 10.10
N SER A 129 1.47 9.90 10.67
CA SER A 129 0.98 9.80 12.04
C SER A 129 -0.55 9.77 12.03
N ILE A 130 -1.13 8.80 12.74
CA ILE A 130 -2.57 8.65 12.85
C ILE A 130 -2.99 9.01 14.26
N THR A 131 -3.95 9.92 14.39
CA THR A 131 -4.60 10.24 15.65
C THR A 131 -6.00 9.68 15.63
N ALA A 132 -6.35 8.85 16.62
CA ALA A 132 -7.67 8.27 16.72
C ALA A 132 -8.74 9.34 16.95
N ASP A 133 -9.92 9.13 16.39
CA ASP A 133 -11.12 9.87 16.70
C ASP A 133 -11.66 9.41 18.07
N ALA A 134 -11.68 10.32 19.04
CA ALA A 134 -12.14 10.04 20.40
C ALA A 134 -13.65 9.68 20.48
N ALA A 135 -14.43 10.05 19.46
CA ALA A 135 -15.85 9.72 19.37
C ALA A 135 -16.12 8.30 18.86
N LYS A 136 -15.08 7.58 18.44
CA LYS A 136 -15.18 6.23 17.90
C LYS A 136 -14.36 5.24 18.73
N PRO A 137 -14.77 3.97 18.82
CA PRO A 137 -13.96 2.96 19.50
C PRO A 137 -12.62 2.73 18.76
N ILE A 138 -11.58 2.45 19.52
CA ILE A 138 -10.28 2.05 18.97
C ILE A 138 -10.42 0.70 18.28
N ASP A 139 -9.85 0.58 17.08
CA ASP A 139 -9.80 -0.67 16.34
C ASP A 139 -8.71 -1.58 16.90
N LYS A 140 -9.09 -2.47 17.81
CA LYS A 140 -8.18 -3.39 18.50
C LYS A 140 -7.65 -4.54 17.64
N ARG A 141 -8.09 -4.66 16.38
CA ARG A 141 -7.55 -5.66 15.45
C ARG A 141 -6.14 -5.30 14.98
N TRP A 142 -5.77 -4.02 15.07
CA TRP A 142 -4.44 -3.54 14.73
C TRP A 142 -3.48 -3.63 15.91
N PRO A 143 -2.17 -3.87 15.68
CA PRO A 143 -1.20 -3.88 16.77
C PRO A 143 -1.17 -2.51 17.45
N ALA A 144 -0.99 -2.52 18.77
CA ALA A 144 -0.72 -1.30 19.49
C ALA A 144 0.64 -0.72 19.07
N PRO A 145 0.79 0.61 18.99
CA PRO A 145 2.10 1.22 18.76
C PRO A 145 3.06 0.82 19.87
N ALA A 146 4.32 0.54 19.50
CA ALA A 146 5.37 0.26 20.48
C ALA A 146 5.49 1.43 21.45
N ALA A 147 5.61 1.14 22.74
CA ALA A 147 5.87 2.17 23.75
C ALA A 147 7.18 2.89 23.37
N THR A 148 7.12 4.22 23.24
CA THR A 148 8.32 5.03 23.15
C THR A 148 9.09 4.85 24.44
N ALA A 149 10.28 4.25 24.39
CA ALA A 149 11.14 4.17 25.56
C ALA A 149 11.33 5.59 26.08
N ALA A 150 10.86 5.82 27.34
CA ALA A 150 11.17 7.07 28.02
C ALA A 150 12.68 7.19 28.15
N LYS A 151 13.27 8.28 27.61
CA LYS A 151 14.68 8.63 27.85
C LYS A 151 14.79 9.24 29.22
#